data_a7b30c9d948263f5436a0af8c78ce5ac
#
_entry.id   a7b30c9d948263f5436a0af8c78ce5ac
#
_cell.length_a   1.000
_cell.length_b   1.000
_cell.length_c   1.000
_cell.angle_alpha   90.00
_cell.angle_beta   90.00
_cell.angle_gamma   90.00
#
_symmetry.space_group_name_H-M   'P 1'
#
loop_
_entity.id
_entity.type
_entity.pdbx_description
1 polymer ?
#
loop_
_entity_poly.entity_id
_entity_poly.type
_entity_poly.pdbx_seq_one_letter_code
_entity_poly.pdbx_strand_id
1 'polypeptide(L)'
;WTYQLAPKTTGKLTIPALTFKGAVSEPVTVEVVDGSPPDQAAPGRDSFIELSADKDEVYVQEQLILTIRLFFRGNLIRGELSEPTHPHVIIESLGRQQEFSRYRNGVRYRVVERRYALFPQRAGTLNLPPVRFEGQARDASGSLRFLRDSEELFEVPVKDVPPQFSGKTWLPATGVALEESGLPPSLEVATGEN
;
A
#
# COMPACT_ATOMS: atom_id res chain seq x y z
N TRP A 1 -5.43 -1.35 -29.64
CA TRP A 1 -5.52 -0.41 -28.51
C TRP A 1 -5.98 -1.18 -27.28
N THR A 2 -5.30 -1.03 -26.17
CA THR A 2 -5.69 -1.61 -24.87
C THR A 2 -6.12 -0.48 -23.96
N TYR A 3 -7.30 -0.61 -23.36
CA TYR A 3 -7.82 0.34 -22.38
C TYR A 3 -7.98 -0.36 -21.05
N GLN A 4 -7.67 0.33 -19.97
CA GLN A 4 -7.96 -0.10 -18.61
C GLN A 4 -9.20 0.67 -18.14
N LEU A 5 -10.22 -0.06 -17.72
CA LEU A 5 -11.47 0.51 -17.22
C LEU A 5 -11.52 0.34 -15.70
N ALA A 6 -11.78 1.43 -14.98
CA ALA A 6 -12.02 1.42 -13.54
C ALA A 6 -13.53 1.60 -13.29
N PRO A 7 -14.23 0.63 -12.68
CA PRO A 7 -15.62 0.78 -12.31
C PRO A 7 -15.77 1.84 -11.19
N LYS A 8 -16.84 2.63 -11.25
CA LYS A 8 -17.17 3.62 -10.22
C LYS A 8 -18.23 3.12 -9.22
N THR A 9 -18.91 2.03 -9.56
CA THR A 9 -20.00 1.45 -8.76
C THR A 9 -19.94 -0.07 -8.84
N THR A 10 -20.43 -0.74 -7.81
CA THR A 10 -20.62 -2.19 -7.79
C THR A 10 -21.87 -2.62 -8.56
N GLY A 11 -21.95 -3.92 -8.88
CA GLY A 11 -23.09 -4.53 -9.61
C GLY A 11 -22.74 -4.92 -11.03
N LYS A 12 -23.78 -5.25 -11.83
CA LYS A 12 -23.62 -5.60 -13.24
C LYS A 12 -23.49 -4.33 -14.08
N LEU A 13 -22.30 -4.10 -14.61
CA LEU A 13 -21.98 -3.00 -15.51
C LEU A 13 -21.82 -3.51 -16.92
N THR A 14 -22.38 -2.78 -17.90
CA THR A 14 -22.26 -3.15 -19.31
C THR A 14 -21.35 -2.15 -20.03
N ILE A 15 -20.29 -2.67 -20.64
CA ILE A 15 -19.48 -1.91 -21.60
C ILE A 15 -20.27 -1.95 -22.93
N PRO A 16 -20.73 -0.79 -23.43
CA PRO A 16 -21.53 -0.76 -24.65
C PRO A 16 -20.70 -1.18 -25.86
N ALA A 17 -21.39 -1.59 -26.90
CA ALA A 17 -20.78 -1.84 -28.20
C ALA A 17 -20.00 -0.60 -28.68
N LEU A 18 -18.75 -0.78 -29.08
CA LEU A 18 -17.88 0.28 -29.59
C LEU A 18 -17.79 0.17 -31.12
N THR A 19 -17.89 1.31 -31.79
CA THR A 19 -17.75 1.37 -33.25
C THR A 19 -16.42 1.98 -33.65
N PHE A 20 -15.66 1.29 -34.49
CA PHE A 20 -14.40 1.80 -35.04
C PHE A 20 -14.26 1.41 -36.51
N LYS A 21 -14.11 2.40 -37.38
CA LYS A 21 -13.96 2.24 -38.85
C LYS A 21 -14.99 1.28 -39.49
N GLY A 22 -16.24 1.36 -39.04
CA GLY A 22 -17.33 0.51 -39.56
C GLY A 22 -17.44 -0.88 -38.92
N ALA A 23 -16.51 -1.28 -38.10
CA ALA A 23 -16.61 -2.48 -37.25
C ALA A 23 -17.28 -2.14 -35.91
N VAL A 24 -18.18 -3.00 -35.46
CA VAL A 24 -18.89 -2.86 -34.17
C VAL A 24 -18.54 -4.04 -33.29
N SER A 25 -18.13 -3.77 -32.03
CA SER A 25 -17.89 -4.83 -31.04
C SER A 25 -19.22 -5.28 -30.43
N GLU A 26 -19.23 -6.48 -29.85
CA GLU A 26 -20.32 -6.87 -28.95
C GLU A 26 -20.24 -6.15 -27.62
N PRO A 27 -21.39 -5.90 -26.95
CA PRO A 27 -21.38 -5.37 -25.57
C PRO A 27 -20.88 -6.43 -24.60
N VAL A 28 -20.11 -6.03 -23.61
CA VAL A 28 -19.56 -6.95 -22.58
C VAL A 28 -20.16 -6.58 -21.23
N THR A 29 -20.77 -7.55 -20.55
CA THR A 29 -21.27 -7.37 -19.18
C THR A 29 -20.22 -7.85 -18.18
N VAL A 30 -19.89 -7.00 -17.21
CA VAL A 30 -18.94 -7.27 -16.12
C VAL A 30 -19.68 -7.14 -14.79
N GLU A 31 -19.51 -8.10 -13.89
CA GLU A 31 -20.02 -8.01 -12.54
C GLU A 31 -18.93 -7.44 -11.63
N VAL A 32 -19.22 -6.30 -11.02
CA VAL A 32 -18.33 -5.61 -10.07
C VAL A 32 -18.85 -5.90 -8.67
N VAL A 33 -18.02 -6.55 -7.86
CA VAL A 33 -18.33 -6.89 -6.45
C VAL A 33 -17.55 -6.01 -5.50
N ASP A 34 -18.12 -5.73 -4.33
CA ASP A 34 -17.42 -5.03 -3.25
C ASP A 34 -16.32 -5.89 -2.65
N GLY A 35 -15.20 -5.26 -2.33
CA GLY A 35 -14.06 -5.87 -1.69
C GLY A 35 -12.91 -6.18 -2.64
N SER A 36 -11.72 -6.36 -2.07
CA SER A 36 -10.59 -6.93 -2.81
C SER A 36 -11.00 -8.31 -3.32
N PRO A 37 -10.79 -8.64 -4.60
CA PRO A 37 -11.11 -9.97 -5.09
C PRO A 37 -10.42 -11.00 -4.20
N PRO A 38 -11.15 -12.08 -3.80
CA PRO A 38 -10.56 -13.13 -2.98
C PRO A 38 -9.35 -13.66 -3.76
N ASP A 39 -8.22 -13.74 -3.11
CA ASP A 39 -6.90 -14.34 -3.44
C ASP A 39 -6.78 -15.05 -4.81
N GLN A 40 -7.42 -14.48 -5.82
CA GLN A 40 -7.30 -14.82 -7.21
C GLN A 40 -6.19 -13.97 -7.83
N ALA A 41 -4.95 -14.30 -7.45
CA ALA A 41 -3.91 -14.20 -8.46
C ALA A 41 -4.42 -15.03 -9.62
N ALA A 42 -5.09 -14.40 -10.59
CA ALA A 42 -5.57 -15.09 -11.78
C ALA A 42 -4.39 -15.90 -12.30
N PRO A 43 -4.55 -17.22 -12.54
CA PRO A 43 -3.43 -18.04 -12.98
C PRO A 43 -2.88 -17.42 -14.25
N GLY A 44 -1.65 -16.86 -14.18
CA GLY A 44 -0.96 -16.24 -15.30
C GLY A 44 -0.67 -14.75 -15.23
N ARG A 45 -0.99 -14.02 -14.16
CA ARG A 45 -0.52 -12.63 -14.02
C ARG A 45 1.00 -12.59 -13.95
N ASP A 46 1.61 -11.76 -14.80
CA ASP A 46 3.06 -11.58 -14.81
C ASP A 46 3.53 -10.65 -13.68
N SER A 47 2.67 -9.80 -13.15
CA SER A 47 2.89 -8.99 -11.95
C SER A 47 1.58 -8.66 -11.22
N PHE A 48 1.66 -8.44 -9.91
CA PHE A 48 0.58 -7.93 -9.08
C PHE A 48 1.13 -7.31 -7.78
N ILE A 49 0.33 -6.42 -7.17
CA ILE A 49 0.62 -5.78 -5.89
C ILE A 49 -0.30 -6.40 -4.83
N GLU A 50 0.25 -6.63 -3.65
CA GLU A 50 -0.50 -6.91 -2.41
C GLU A 50 -0.24 -5.77 -1.43
N LEU A 51 -1.31 -5.22 -0.84
CA LEU A 51 -1.23 -4.24 0.24
C LEU A 51 -1.79 -4.87 1.51
N SER A 52 -1.15 -4.60 2.63
CA SER A 52 -1.65 -5.00 3.94
C SER A 52 -1.29 -3.96 4.99
N ALA A 53 -2.20 -3.75 5.93
CA ALA A 53 -1.98 -2.99 7.14
C ALA A 53 -1.93 -3.93 8.36
N ASP A 54 -1.23 -3.52 9.41
CA ASP A 54 -1.13 -4.30 10.66
C ASP A 54 -2.35 -4.11 11.58
N LYS A 55 -3.19 -3.11 11.28
CA LYS A 55 -4.40 -2.78 12.05
C LYS A 55 -5.54 -2.43 11.10
N ASP A 56 -6.77 -2.71 11.52
CA ASP A 56 -7.99 -2.38 10.78
C ASP A 56 -8.53 -0.98 11.14
N GLU A 57 -8.11 -0.42 12.26
CA GLU A 57 -8.45 0.91 12.76
C GLU A 57 -7.30 1.48 13.61
N VAL A 58 -7.19 2.80 13.69
CA VAL A 58 -6.18 3.50 14.50
C VAL A 58 -6.76 4.77 15.11
N TYR A 59 -6.08 5.32 16.11
CA TYR A 59 -6.32 6.67 16.61
C TYR A 59 -5.49 7.71 15.83
N VAL A 60 -5.89 8.98 15.95
CA VAL A 60 -5.04 10.11 15.50
C VAL A 60 -3.66 10.00 16.13
N GLN A 61 -2.60 10.15 15.31
CA GLN A 61 -1.17 10.02 15.65
C GLN A 61 -0.72 8.59 16.00
N GLU A 62 -1.61 7.60 15.98
CA GLU A 62 -1.21 6.21 16.16
C GLU A 62 -0.51 5.67 14.92
N GLN A 63 0.51 4.85 15.13
CA GLN A 63 1.25 4.18 14.06
C GLN A 63 0.40 3.08 13.42
N LEU A 64 0.28 3.13 12.09
CA LEU A 64 -0.21 2.08 11.22
C LEU A 64 0.95 1.61 10.34
N ILE A 65 1.20 0.32 10.26
CA ILE A 65 2.25 -0.22 9.38
C ILE A 65 1.62 -0.69 8.07
N LEU A 66 1.93 0.02 7.00
CA LEU A 66 1.59 -0.40 5.63
C LEU A 66 2.72 -1.25 5.06
N THR A 67 2.38 -2.43 4.57
CA THR A 67 3.29 -3.30 3.81
C THR A 67 2.83 -3.38 2.36
N ILE A 68 3.73 -3.03 1.45
CA ILE A 68 3.54 -3.10 -0.01
C ILE A 68 4.40 -4.24 -0.53
N ARG A 69 3.79 -5.23 -1.20
CA ARG A 69 4.49 -6.34 -1.86
C ARG A 69 4.19 -6.33 -3.34
N LEU A 70 5.21 -6.12 -4.14
CA LEU A 70 5.15 -6.28 -5.59
C LEU A 70 5.64 -7.68 -5.95
N PHE A 71 4.78 -8.47 -6.54
CA PHE A 71 5.09 -9.78 -7.11
C PHE A 71 5.30 -9.63 -8.62
N PHE A 72 6.35 -10.24 -9.15
CA PHE A 72 6.58 -10.25 -10.60
C PHE A 72 7.34 -11.49 -11.06
N ARG A 73 7.16 -11.83 -12.33
CA ARG A 73 7.83 -12.94 -13.01
C ARG A 73 8.90 -12.41 -13.96
N GLY A 74 9.85 -13.27 -14.29
CA GLY A 74 10.91 -12.91 -15.22
C GLY A 74 12.03 -12.08 -14.60
N ASN A 75 12.87 -11.53 -15.46
CA ASN A 75 13.98 -10.66 -15.06
C ASN A 75 13.59 -9.21 -15.29
N LEU A 76 13.34 -8.48 -14.18
CA LEU A 76 13.00 -7.06 -14.23
C LEU A 76 14.22 -6.26 -14.72
N ILE A 77 14.01 -5.51 -15.82
CA ILE A 77 15.02 -4.63 -16.41
C ILE A 77 14.93 -3.25 -15.77
N ARG A 78 13.70 -2.76 -15.64
CA ARG A 78 13.37 -1.50 -14.98
C ARG A 78 11.96 -1.58 -14.42
N GLY A 79 11.73 -0.87 -13.33
CA GLY A 79 10.40 -0.80 -12.73
C GLY A 79 10.32 0.37 -11.77
N GLU A 80 9.16 0.97 -11.73
CA GLU A 80 8.80 2.04 -10.83
C GLU A 80 7.58 1.61 -10.03
N LEU A 81 7.72 1.60 -8.71
CA LEU A 81 6.66 1.36 -7.75
C LEU A 81 6.41 2.65 -7.00
N SER A 82 5.19 3.20 -7.11
CA SER A 82 4.84 4.46 -6.45
C SER A 82 4.98 4.33 -4.93
N GLU A 83 5.28 5.45 -4.29
CA GLU A 83 5.29 5.55 -2.84
C GLU A 83 3.93 6.05 -2.33
N PRO A 84 3.51 5.62 -1.13
CA PRO A 84 2.28 6.14 -0.54
C PRO A 84 2.47 7.62 -0.19
N THR A 85 1.46 8.43 -0.48
CA THR A 85 1.42 9.85 -0.13
C THR A 85 0.04 10.24 0.35
N HIS A 86 -0.02 11.14 1.34
CA HIS A 86 -1.30 11.68 1.81
C HIS A 86 -1.09 13.02 2.55
N PRO A 87 -1.90 14.07 2.31
CA PRO A 87 -1.67 15.41 2.88
C PRO A 87 -1.81 15.51 4.41
N HIS A 88 -2.53 14.55 5.01
CA HIS A 88 -2.81 14.53 6.45
C HIS A 88 -2.26 13.29 7.14
N VAL A 89 -1.21 12.68 6.59
CA VAL A 89 -0.52 11.53 7.16
C VAL A 89 0.98 11.77 7.10
N ILE A 90 1.67 11.62 8.20
CA ILE A 90 3.13 11.53 8.20
C ILE A 90 3.46 10.10 7.79
N ILE A 91 4.31 9.95 6.78
CA ILE A 91 4.68 8.65 6.21
C ILE A 91 6.18 8.51 6.25
N GLU A 92 6.66 7.47 6.91
CA GLU A 92 8.08 7.17 7.07
C GLU A 92 8.39 5.76 6.55
N SER A 93 9.48 5.63 5.80
CA SER A 93 9.94 4.33 5.33
C SER A 93 10.55 3.52 6.46
N LEU A 94 10.12 2.26 6.65
CA LEU A 94 10.62 1.35 7.67
C LEU A 94 11.73 0.44 7.10
N GLY A 95 12.93 0.96 7.16
CA GLY A 95 14.13 0.24 6.72
C GLY A 95 14.29 0.19 5.21
N ARG A 96 15.13 -0.74 4.73
CA ARG A 96 15.41 -0.91 3.31
C ARG A 96 14.42 -1.86 2.66
N GLN A 97 14.16 -1.65 1.38
CA GLN A 97 13.45 -2.59 0.53
C GLN A 97 14.03 -4.00 0.67
N GLN A 98 13.16 -5.01 0.79
CA GLN A 98 13.55 -6.42 0.84
C GLN A 98 13.18 -7.10 -0.46
N GLU A 99 14.03 -8.04 -0.90
CA GLU A 99 13.79 -8.85 -2.09
C GLU A 99 13.90 -10.33 -1.74
N PHE A 100 12.89 -11.10 -2.14
CA PHE A 100 12.87 -12.54 -1.93
C PHE A 100 12.04 -13.24 -3.02
N SER A 101 11.94 -14.56 -2.96
CA SER A 101 11.06 -15.32 -3.85
C SER A 101 9.95 -16.01 -3.06
N ARG A 102 8.75 -16.05 -3.63
CA ARG A 102 7.59 -16.74 -3.06
C ARG A 102 6.82 -17.49 -4.13
N TYR A 103 6.26 -18.62 -3.74
CA TYR A 103 5.34 -19.37 -4.60
C TYR A 103 3.90 -18.94 -4.33
N ARG A 104 3.13 -18.71 -5.41
CA ARG A 104 1.69 -18.50 -5.38
C ARG A 104 1.06 -19.42 -6.42
N ASN A 105 0.15 -20.28 -6.01
CA ASN A 105 -0.53 -21.25 -6.88
C ASN A 105 0.44 -22.06 -7.78
N GLY A 106 1.56 -22.53 -7.20
CA GLY A 106 2.59 -23.29 -7.92
C GLY A 106 3.51 -22.45 -8.81
N VAL A 107 3.29 -21.16 -8.95
CA VAL A 107 4.13 -20.23 -9.73
C VAL A 107 5.10 -19.51 -8.82
N ARG A 108 6.38 -19.49 -9.21
CA ARG A 108 7.42 -18.75 -8.51
C ARG A 108 7.42 -17.29 -8.94
N TYR A 109 7.28 -16.39 -7.97
CA TYR A 109 7.42 -14.94 -8.15
C TYR A 109 8.66 -14.44 -7.41
N ARG A 110 9.28 -13.41 -7.97
CA ARG A 110 10.16 -12.51 -7.21
C ARG A 110 9.28 -11.49 -6.52
N VAL A 111 9.65 -11.12 -5.29
CA VAL A 111 8.86 -10.19 -4.45
C VAL A 111 9.77 -9.06 -4.02
N VAL A 112 9.29 -7.85 -4.21
CA VAL A 112 9.84 -6.64 -3.62
C VAL A 112 8.89 -6.19 -2.51
N GLU A 113 9.39 -6.10 -1.29
CA GLU A 113 8.63 -5.65 -0.13
C GLU A 113 9.16 -4.30 0.36
N ARG A 114 8.24 -3.35 0.54
CA ARG A 114 8.47 -2.06 1.20
C ARG A 114 7.51 -1.91 2.36
N ARG A 115 7.98 -1.35 3.46
CA ARG A 115 7.18 -1.10 4.66
C ARG A 115 7.25 0.37 5.02
N TYR A 116 6.10 0.90 5.44
CA TYR A 116 5.96 2.30 5.83
C TYR A 116 5.22 2.39 7.17
N ALA A 117 5.66 3.31 8.02
CA ALA A 117 4.90 3.75 9.18
C ALA A 117 4.06 4.97 8.78
N LEU A 118 2.77 4.88 8.99
CA LEU A 118 1.79 5.92 8.72
C LEU A 118 1.26 6.46 10.05
N PHE A 119 1.26 7.79 10.20
CA PHE A 119 0.74 8.48 11.38
C PHE A 119 -0.35 9.46 10.95
N PRO A 120 -1.64 9.06 10.93
CA PRO A 120 -2.74 9.93 10.57
C PRO A 120 -2.83 11.14 11.51
N GLN A 121 -2.98 12.35 10.95
CA GLN A 121 -3.01 13.60 11.72
C GLN A 121 -4.43 14.12 11.94
N ARG A 122 -5.43 13.46 11.40
CA ARG A 122 -6.86 13.81 11.51
C ARG A 122 -7.72 12.58 11.66
N ALA A 123 -8.77 12.70 12.45
CA ALA A 123 -9.83 11.69 12.54
C ALA A 123 -10.65 11.64 11.24
N GLY A 124 -11.26 10.50 10.98
CA GLY A 124 -12.06 10.23 9.78
C GLY A 124 -11.66 8.91 9.12
N THR A 125 -11.76 8.84 7.81
CA THR A 125 -11.36 7.67 7.02
C THR A 125 -10.04 7.94 6.32
N LEU A 126 -9.04 7.10 6.55
CA LEU A 126 -7.78 7.13 5.83
C LEU A 126 -7.95 6.45 4.47
N ASN A 127 -7.89 7.24 3.40
CA ASN A 127 -7.92 6.80 2.02
C ASN A 127 -6.57 7.15 1.36
N LEU A 128 -5.74 6.16 1.10
CA LEU A 128 -4.50 6.35 0.36
C LEU A 128 -4.75 6.29 -1.15
N PRO A 129 -4.06 7.09 -1.95
CA PRO A 129 -4.05 6.91 -3.40
C PRO A 129 -3.60 5.50 -3.76
N PRO A 130 -4.10 4.94 -4.90
CA PRO A 130 -3.66 3.62 -5.35
C PRO A 130 -2.14 3.53 -5.51
N VAL A 131 -1.57 2.45 -5.00
CA VAL A 131 -0.18 2.09 -5.27
C VAL A 131 -0.09 1.53 -6.69
N ARG A 132 0.80 2.07 -7.50
CA ARG A 132 0.95 1.73 -8.92
C ARG A 132 2.34 1.18 -9.20
N PHE A 133 2.38 0.20 -10.07
CA PHE A 133 3.62 -0.35 -10.61
C PHE A 133 3.61 -0.32 -12.13
N GLU A 134 4.70 0.16 -12.71
CA GLU A 134 4.99 0.06 -14.14
C GLU A 134 6.41 -0.45 -14.33
N GLY A 135 6.60 -1.42 -15.22
CA GLY A 135 7.91 -2.00 -15.43
C GLY A 135 8.07 -2.74 -16.74
N GLN A 136 9.29 -3.17 -16.98
CA GLN A 136 9.66 -4.02 -18.12
C GLN A 136 10.50 -5.19 -17.61
N ALA A 137 10.13 -6.38 -18.01
CA ALA A 137 10.86 -7.61 -17.68
C ALA A 137 11.13 -8.43 -18.95
N ARG A 138 12.14 -9.32 -18.89
CA ARG A 138 12.31 -10.38 -19.87
C ARG A 138 11.76 -11.67 -19.30
N ASP A 139 10.94 -12.34 -20.09
CA ASP A 139 10.45 -13.68 -19.77
C ASP A 139 11.55 -14.76 -19.99
N ALA A 140 11.22 -16.02 -19.72
CA ALA A 140 12.15 -17.14 -19.89
C ALA A 140 12.60 -17.35 -21.34
N SER A 141 11.84 -16.87 -22.34
CA SER A 141 12.21 -16.91 -23.76
C SER A 141 13.10 -15.70 -24.16
N GLY A 142 13.35 -14.77 -23.25
CA GLY A 142 14.08 -13.53 -23.52
C GLY A 142 13.20 -12.41 -24.10
N SER A 143 11.91 -12.65 -24.32
CA SER A 143 10.98 -11.68 -24.86
C SER A 143 10.67 -10.58 -23.86
N LEU A 144 10.54 -9.35 -24.35
CA LEU A 144 10.22 -8.18 -23.53
C LEU A 144 8.72 -8.20 -23.15
N ARG A 145 8.46 -8.05 -21.85
CA ARG A 145 7.11 -7.91 -21.28
C ARG A 145 6.96 -6.58 -20.58
N PHE A 146 5.84 -5.92 -20.82
CA PHE A 146 5.43 -4.75 -20.06
C PHE A 146 4.57 -5.19 -18.89
N LEU A 147 4.97 -4.78 -17.68
CA LEU A 147 4.30 -5.08 -16.44
C LEU A 147 3.61 -3.82 -15.94
N ARG A 148 2.36 -3.95 -15.53
CA ARG A 148 1.61 -2.86 -14.92
C ARG A 148 0.60 -3.43 -13.96
N ASP A 149 0.50 -2.80 -12.79
CA ASP A 149 -0.53 -3.10 -11.80
C ASP A 149 -0.86 -1.88 -10.94
N SER A 150 -2.03 -1.92 -10.29
CA SER A 150 -2.48 -0.88 -9.38
C SER A 150 -3.36 -1.52 -8.32
N GLU A 151 -3.11 -1.19 -7.05
CA GLU A 151 -3.85 -1.73 -5.91
C GLU A 151 -4.18 -0.62 -4.92
N GLU A 152 -5.35 -0.70 -4.30
CA GLU A 152 -5.83 0.23 -3.29
C GLU A 152 -5.83 -0.44 -1.92
N LEU A 153 -5.38 0.28 -0.90
CA LEU A 153 -5.57 -0.17 0.48
C LEU A 153 -7.06 -0.01 0.84
N PHE A 154 -7.58 -0.96 1.62
CA PHE A 154 -8.90 -0.81 2.21
C PHE A 154 -8.98 0.45 3.10
N GLU A 155 -10.17 0.98 3.28
CA GLU A 155 -10.43 2.13 4.14
C GLU A 155 -10.07 1.81 5.60
N VAL A 156 -9.24 2.66 6.23
CA VAL A 156 -8.87 2.52 7.64
C VAL A 156 -9.52 3.65 8.44
N PRO A 157 -10.46 3.32 9.36
CA PRO A 157 -11.02 4.31 10.28
C PRO A 157 -9.95 4.88 11.20
N VAL A 158 -9.90 6.22 11.30
CA VAL A 158 -9.04 6.95 12.23
C VAL A 158 -9.91 7.59 13.30
N LYS A 159 -9.80 7.07 14.51
CA LYS A 159 -10.53 7.56 15.69
C LYS A 159 -9.90 8.84 16.21
N ASP A 160 -10.74 9.73 16.73
CA ASP A 160 -10.26 10.94 17.42
C ASP A 160 -9.66 10.59 18.77
N VAL A 161 -8.95 11.56 19.37
CA VAL A 161 -8.43 11.46 20.73
C VAL A 161 -9.57 11.17 21.69
N PRO A 162 -9.50 10.12 22.54
CA PRO A 162 -10.57 9.82 23.48
C PRO A 162 -10.86 11.01 24.41
N PRO A 163 -12.13 11.33 24.74
CA PRO A 163 -12.53 12.52 25.50
C PRO A 163 -11.83 12.70 26.83
N GLN A 164 -11.43 11.60 27.51
CA GLN A 164 -10.72 11.65 28.79
C GLN A 164 -9.30 12.23 28.69
N PHE A 165 -8.75 12.36 27.48
CA PHE A 165 -7.47 12.97 27.18
C PHE A 165 -7.57 14.38 26.60
N SER A 166 -8.79 14.92 26.47
CA SER A 166 -9.01 16.29 25.98
C SER A 166 -8.22 17.30 26.82
N GLY A 167 -7.38 18.11 26.15
CA GLY A 167 -6.49 19.08 26.79
C GLY A 167 -5.29 18.50 27.53
N LYS A 168 -5.02 17.21 27.40
CA LYS A 168 -3.85 16.53 27.94
C LYS A 168 -2.93 16.08 26.83
N THR A 169 -1.68 15.78 27.19
CA THR A 169 -0.75 15.10 26.26
C THR A 169 -1.31 13.74 25.88
N TRP A 170 -1.50 13.53 24.58
CA TRP A 170 -1.96 12.28 23.98
C TRP A 170 -0.78 11.53 23.38
N LEU A 171 -0.61 10.28 23.77
CA LEU A 171 0.35 9.35 23.17
C LEU A 171 -0.34 8.00 22.98
N PRO A 172 -0.72 7.64 21.75
CA PRO A 172 -1.39 6.37 21.44
C PRO A 172 -0.37 5.21 21.45
N ALA A 173 -0.08 4.70 22.63
CA ALA A 173 0.84 3.58 22.86
C ALA A 173 0.27 2.61 23.88
N THR A 174 0.52 1.32 23.69
CA THR A 174 0.16 0.25 24.64
C THR A 174 1.12 0.17 25.83
N GLY A 175 2.30 0.75 25.72
CA GLY A 175 3.32 0.84 26.77
C GLY A 175 4.38 1.86 26.38
N VAL A 176 4.87 2.60 27.38
CA VAL A 176 5.96 3.58 27.22
C VAL A 176 7.01 3.28 28.28
N ALA A 177 8.25 3.12 27.84
CA ALA A 177 9.40 3.08 28.71
C ALA A 177 10.26 4.32 28.46
N LEU A 178 10.63 5.02 29.52
CA LEU A 178 11.59 6.11 29.46
C LEU A 178 12.92 5.58 29.95
N GLU A 179 13.91 5.60 29.09
CA GLU A 179 15.28 5.23 29.42
C GLU A 179 16.18 6.46 29.31
N GLU A 180 16.86 6.78 30.38
CA GLU A 180 17.87 7.81 30.39
C GLU A 180 19.23 7.14 30.20
N SER A 181 19.97 7.54 29.18
CA SER A 181 21.30 6.99 28.89
C SER A 181 22.33 8.13 28.79
N GLY A 182 23.52 7.85 29.26
CA GLY A 182 24.66 8.77 29.10
C GLY A 182 24.82 9.84 30.19
N LEU A 183 23.92 9.88 31.17
CA LEU A 183 24.10 10.71 32.35
C LEU A 183 24.58 9.86 33.56
N PRO A 184 25.52 10.36 34.38
CA PRO A 184 25.88 9.70 35.64
C PRO A 184 24.72 9.79 36.64
N PRO A 185 24.67 8.90 37.67
CA PRO A 185 23.57 8.88 38.65
C PRO A 185 23.40 10.20 39.42
N SER A 186 24.40 11.04 39.43
CA SER A 186 24.38 12.42 39.94
C SER A 186 25.27 13.29 39.06
N LEU A 187 24.79 14.45 38.67
CA LEU A 187 25.54 15.45 37.91
C LEU A 187 25.62 16.73 38.76
N GLU A 188 26.81 17.09 39.14
CA GLU A 188 27.08 18.39 39.79
C GLU A 188 27.57 19.35 38.70
N VAL A 189 26.86 20.45 38.51
CA VAL A 189 27.23 21.50 37.55
C VAL A 189 27.33 22.85 38.27
N ALA A 190 28.27 23.66 37.86
CA ALA A 190 28.38 25.04 38.36
C ALA A 190 27.33 25.94 37.64
N THR A 191 26.87 26.98 38.33
CA THR A 191 25.95 27.97 37.77
C THR A 191 26.59 28.63 36.54
N GLY A 192 25.97 28.47 35.34
CA GLY A 192 26.46 29.03 34.09
C GLY A 192 27.34 28.08 33.24
N GLU A 193 27.49 26.83 33.64
CA GLU A 193 28.11 25.76 32.86
C GLU A 193 27.08 25.20 31.84
N ASN A 194 27.48 25.09 30.55
CA ASN A 194 26.66 24.54 29.46
C ASN A 194 27.03 23.08 29.19
#